data_622191ad8d5b95cbec023db8e1af4ea0
#
_entry.id   622191ad8d5b95cbec023db8e1af4ea0
#
_cell.length_a   1.000
_cell.length_b   1.000
_cell.length_c   1.000
_cell.angle_alpha   90.00
_cell.angle_beta   90.00
_cell.angle_gamma   90.00
#
_symmetry.space_group_name_H-M   'P 1'
#
loop_
_entity.id
_entity.type
_entity.pdbx_description
1 polymer ?
#
loop_
_entity_poly.entity_id
_entity_poly.type
_entity_poly.pdbx_seq_one_letter_code
_entity_poly.pdbx_strand_id
1 'polypeptide(L)'
;MRMRLLLSVVLALAAGSASSAALASSHAARPTLTAGPSSYGRVLFDGRGFVLYAFTRDPRGKSVCTGGCAKAWPPYVVKTRPRAATGVKARLLGTTRRADGSLQVTYAGRALYYYVGDRSKGQILCQNVTEFGGVWRVIRPSGALVR
;
A
#
# COMPACT_ATOMS: atom_id res chain seq x y z
N MET A 1 -89.19 10.95 -11.09
CA MET A 1 -88.09 10.01 -11.30
C MET A 1 -86.77 10.73 -11.17
N ARG A 2 -86.11 10.56 -10.02
CA ARG A 2 -84.86 11.33 -9.66
C ARG A 2 -83.69 10.38 -9.66
N MET A 3 -82.86 10.49 -10.67
CA MET A 3 -81.62 9.72 -10.81
C MET A 3 -80.50 10.34 -9.99
N ARG A 4 -80.04 9.64 -8.97
CA ARG A 4 -78.92 10.05 -8.13
C ARG A 4 -77.64 9.55 -8.77
N LEU A 5 -76.77 10.46 -9.18
CA LEU A 5 -75.41 10.20 -9.64
C LEU A 5 -74.53 9.99 -8.43
N LEU A 6 -73.95 8.82 -8.25
CA LEU A 6 -72.94 8.51 -7.24
C LEU A 6 -71.57 8.84 -7.84
N LEU A 7 -70.92 9.85 -7.27
CA LEU A 7 -69.54 10.24 -7.63
C LEU A 7 -68.58 9.38 -6.78
N SER A 8 -67.90 8.42 -7.40
CA SER A 8 -66.86 7.64 -6.74
C SER A 8 -65.55 8.37 -6.82
N VAL A 9 -65.06 8.82 -5.64
CA VAL A 9 -63.72 9.40 -5.51
C VAL A 9 -62.70 8.27 -5.35
N VAL A 10 -61.85 8.11 -6.35
CA VAL A 10 -60.73 7.17 -6.30
C VAL A 10 -59.51 7.94 -5.68
N LEU A 11 -59.18 7.54 -4.46
CA LEU A 11 -58.03 8.07 -3.77
C LEU A 11 -56.76 7.29 -4.19
N ALA A 12 -55.93 7.88 -5.07
CA ALA A 12 -54.65 7.30 -5.47
C ALA A 12 -53.61 7.53 -4.37
N LEU A 13 -53.23 6.47 -3.65
CA LEU A 13 -52.06 6.47 -2.77
C LEU A 13 -50.77 6.43 -3.62
N ALA A 14 -50.04 7.55 -3.70
CA ALA A 14 -48.69 7.57 -4.23
C ALA A 14 -47.71 7.01 -3.18
N ALA A 15 -47.26 5.77 -3.38
CA ALA A 15 -46.17 5.19 -2.59
C ALA A 15 -44.84 5.83 -3.02
N GLY A 16 -44.35 6.79 -2.23
CA GLY A 16 -43.04 7.37 -2.42
C GLY A 16 -41.95 6.36 -2.04
N SER A 17 -41.26 5.81 -3.03
CA SER A 17 -40.07 4.98 -2.82
C SER A 17 -38.90 5.87 -2.42
N ALA A 18 -38.60 5.92 -1.12
CA ALA A 18 -37.37 6.55 -0.62
C ALA A 18 -36.18 5.67 -0.98
N SER A 19 -35.48 6.04 -2.07
CA SER A 19 -34.18 5.45 -2.40
C SER A 19 -33.16 5.90 -1.37
N SER A 20 -32.85 5.03 -0.41
CA SER A 20 -31.71 5.19 0.49
C SER A 20 -30.42 5.02 -0.31
N ALA A 21 -29.83 6.12 -0.76
CA ALA A 21 -28.49 6.14 -1.29
C ALA A 21 -27.52 5.77 -0.15
N ALA A 22 -27.10 4.51 -0.11
CA ALA A 22 -26.02 4.08 0.77
C ALA A 22 -24.75 4.80 0.35
N LEU A 23 -24.31 5.79 1.16
CA LEU A 23 -23.00 6.40 1.05
C LEU A 23 -21.97 5.30 1.33
N ALA A 24 -21.47 4.67 0.28
CA ALA A 24 -20.33 3.79 0.38
C ALA A 24 -19.13 4.66 0.80
N SER A 25 -18.83 4.66 2.11
CA SER A 25 -17.59 5.21 2.63
C SER A 25 -16.45 4.46 1.97
N SER A 26 -15.80 5.07 0.97
CA SER A 26 -14.56 4.57 0.39
C SER A 26 -13.46 4.69 1.46
N HIS A 27 -13.36 3.70 2.33
CA HIS A 27 -12.20 3.52 3.18
C HIS A 27 -11.03 3.26 2.24
N ALA A 28 -10.21 4.28 1.98
CA ALA A 28 -8.97 4.12 1.25
C ALA A 28 -8.21 2.96 1.89
N ALA A 29 -8.00 1.89 1.10
CA ALA A 29 -7.36 0.69 1.59
C ALA A 29 -6.01 1.07 2.22
N ARG A 30 -5.78 0.67 3.48
CA ARG A 30 -4.52 0.96 4.16
C ARG A 30 -3.39 0.32 3.40
N PRO A 31 -2.26 1.03 3.22
CA PRO A 31 -1.08 0.45 2.60
C PRO A 31 -0.70 -0.84 3.33
N THR A 32 -0.41 -1.89 2.59
CA THR A 32 -0.22 -3.25 3.13
C THR A 32 1.17 -3.75 2.76
N LEU A 33 1.81 -4.46 3.70
CA LEU A 33 3.03 -5.22 3.46
C LEU A 33 2.69 -6.70 3.49
N THR A 34 3.16 -7.46 2.50
CA THR A 34 2.98 -8.91 2.39
C THR A 34 4.32 -9.62 2.26
N ALA A 35 4.35 -10.92 2.48
CA ALA A 35 5.51 -11.75 2.21
C ALA A 35 5.12 -12.90 1.28
N GLY A 36 5.85 -13.07 0.20
CA GLY A 36 5.59 -14.06 -0.83
C GLY A 36 6.84 -14.79 -1.32
N PRO A 37 6.66 -15.86 -2.10
CA PRO A 37 7.77 -16.59 -2.72
C PRO A 37 8.42 -15.76 -3.83
N SER A 38 9.71 -16.00 -4.05
CA SER A 38 10.51 -15.46 -5.15
C SER A 38 11.67 -16.40 -5.44
N SER A 39 12.46 -16.11 -6.50
CA SER A 39 13.73 -16.81 -6.77
C SER A 39 14.77 -16.66 -5.64
N TYR A 40 14.57 -15.72 -4.72
CA TYR A 40 15.43 -15.46 -3.57
C TYR A 40 14.85 -16.02 -2.25
N GLY A 41 13.86 -16.91 -2.34
CA GLY A 41 13.07 -17.38 -1.20
C GLY A 41 11.92 -16.41 -0.89
N ARG A 42 11.38 -16.47 0.33
CA ARG A 42 10.32 -15.54 0.74
C ARG A 42 10.88 -14.15 1.01
N VAL A 43 10.31 -13.15 0.35
CA VAL A 43 10.68 -11.73 0.47
C VAL A 43 9.44 -10.84 0.65
N LEU A 44 9.65 -9.55 0.90
CA LEU A 44 8.58 -8.58 1.12
C LEU A 44 8.10 -7.95 -0.18
N PHE A 45 6.79 -7.79 -0.27
CA PHE A 45 6.09 -7.07 -1.33
C PHE A 45 5.13 -6.05 -0.72
N ASP A 46 4.76 -5.04 -1.49
CA ASP A 46 3.61 -4.21 -1.15
C ASP A 46 2.28 -4.96 -1.39
N GLY A 47 1.16 -4.37 -0.99
CA GLY A 47 -0.17 -4.98 -1.16
C GLY A 47 -0.60 -5.18 -2.60
N ARG A 48 0.10 -4.61 -3.57
CA ARG A 48 -0.13 -4.77 -5.01
C ARG A 48 0.74 -5.87 -5.62
N GLY A 49 1.73 -6.40 -4.87
CA GLY A 49 2.65 -7.44 -5.30
C GLY A 49 3.97 -6.94 -5.89
N PHE A 50 4.31 -5.66 -5.74
CA PHE A 50 5.62 -5.13 -6.11
C PHE A 50 6.64 -5.39 -5.02
N VAL A 51 7.83 -5.86 -5.42
CA VAL A 51 8.91 -6.17 -4.49
C VAL A 51 9.44 -4.92 -3.80
N LEU A 52 9.95 -5.10 -2.59
CA LEU A 52 10.51 -4.03 -1.79
C LEU A 52 11.98 -4.30 -1.47
N TYR A 53 12.77 -3.22 -1.57
CA TYR A 53 14.20 -3.21 -1.33
C TYR A 53 14.55 -2.36 -0.11
N ALA A 54 15.71 -2.64 0.47
CA ALA A 54 16.39 -1.78 1.43
C ALA A 54 17.76 -1.37 0.90
N PHE A 55 18.17 -0.17 1.30
CA PHE A 55 19.46 0.43 0.96
C PHE A 55 20.45 0.25 2.09
N THR A 56 21.63 -0.32 1.83
CA THR A 56 22.60 -0.61 2.91
C THR A 56 23.22 0.62 3.52
N ARG A 57 23.21 1.79 2.82
CA ARG A 57 23.67 3.07 3.37
C ARG A 57 22.70 3.71 4.34
N ASP A 58 21.44 3.32 4.33
CA ASP A 58 20.47 3.89 5.26
C ASP A 58 20.81 3.49 6.71
N PRO A 59 20.97 4.45 7.61
CA PRO A 59 20.98 4.15 9.04
C PRO A 59 19.64 3.57 9.46
N ARG A 60 19.60 2.81 10.54
CA ARG A 60 18.33 2.29 11.06
C ARG A 60 17.38 3.43 11.41
N GLY A 61 16.13 3.31 10.97
CA GLY A 61 15.08 4.29 11.21
C GLY A 61 15.24 5.58 10.41
N LYS A 62 16.12 5.62 9.41
CA LYS A 62 16.38 6.83 8.61
C LYS A 62 16.58 6.48 7.14
N SER A 63 16.18 7.38 6.25
CA SER A 63 16.41 7.29 4.81
C SER A 63 17.39 8.38 4.38
N VAL A 64 18.44 8.02 3.63
CA VAL A 64 19.40 8.98 3.05
C VAL A 64 19.33 9.03 1.52
N CYS A 65 18.48 8.19 0.91
CA CYS A 65 18.24 8.19 -0.53
C CYS A 65 17.31 9.34 -0.93
N THR A 66 17.88 10.39 -1.55
CA THR A 66 17.19 11.61 -2.00
C THR A 66 17.58 11.96 -3.44
N GLY A 67 16.95 12.95 -4.06
CA GLY A 67 17.30 13.44 -5.39
C GLY A 67 17.30 12.34 -6.44
N GLY A 68 18.40 12.18 -7.17
CA GLY A 68 18.57 11.15 -8.21
C GLY A 68 18.39 9.72 -7.69
N CYS A 69 18.85 9.45 -6.47
CA CYS A 69 18.63 8.17 -5.79
C CYS A 69 17.14 7.87 -5.65
N ALA A 70 16.34 8.80 -5.12
CA ALA A 70 14.91 8.61 -4.93
C ALA A 70 14.12 8.56 -6.26
N LYS A 71 14.67 9.07 -7.35
CA LYS A 71 14.10 8.92 -8.70
C LYS A 71 14.26 7.50 -9.24
N ALA A 72 15.43 6.89 -9.06
CA ALA A 72 15.72 5.52 -9.48
C ALA A 72 15.11 4.49 -8.51
N TRP A 73 15.11 4.82 -7.20
CA TRP A 73 14.63 4.00 -6.11
C TRP A 73 13.55 4.74 -5.31
N PRO A 74 12.31 4.81 -5.84
CA PRO A 74 11.23 5.53 -5.16
C PRO A 74 10.96 4.96 -3.78
N PRO A 75 10.89 5.82 -2.74
CA PRO A 75 10.55 5.38 -1.40
C PRO A 75 9.11 4.86 -1.34
N TYR A 76 8.87 3.84 -0.52
CA TYR A 76 7.50 3.41 -0.21
C TYR A 76 6.85 4.40 0.76
N VAL A 77 6.27 5.46 0.22
CA VAL A 77 5.62 6.54 0.98
C VAL A 77 4.17 6.20 1.24
N VAL A 78 3.69 6.54 2.43
CA VAL A 78 2.32 6.29 2.88
C VAL A 78 1.75 7.52 3.58
N LYS A 79 0.42 7.66 3.54
CA LYS A 79 -0.29 8.73 4.29
C LYS A 79 -0.72 8.28 5.69
N THR A 80 -0.89 6.97 5.88
CA THR A 80 -1.33 6.35 7.14
C THR A 80 -0.43 5.18 7.48
N ARG A 81 -0.48 4.74 8.75
CA ARG A 81 0.30 3.58 9.20
C ARG A 81 -0.01 2.34 8.36
N PRO A 82 1.01 1.65 7.81
CA PRO A 82 0.83 0.44 7.00
C PRO A 82 0.33 -0.73 7.86
N ARG A 83 -0.27 -1.73 7.21
CA ARG A 83 -0.69 -3.00 7.82
C ARG A 83 0.25 -4.13 7.42
N ALA A 84 0.56 -4.99 8.38
CA ALA A 84 1.16 -6.29 8.11
C ALA A 84 0.06 -7.27 7.66
N ALA A 85 0.26 -7.94 6.52
CA ALA A 85 -0.57 -9.02 6.04
C ALA A 85 0.18 -10.35 6.14
N THR A 86 -0.29 -11.38 5.42
CA THR A 86 0.24 -12.74 5.49
C THR A 86 1.76 -12.80 5.41
N GLY A 87 2.38 -13.48 6.38
CA GLY A 87 3.81 -13.73 6.44
C GLY A 87 4.68 -12.56 6.93
N VAL A 88 4.09 -11.41 7.24
CA VAL A 88 4.79 -10.21 7.74
C VAL A 88 4.67 -10.14 9.26
N LYS A 89 5.78 -9.90 9.94
CA LYS A 89 5.81 -9.71 11.40
C LYS A 89 5.45 -8.26 11.74
N ALA A 90 4.23 -8.03 12.24
CA ALA A 90 3.71 -6.69 12.54
C ALA A 90 4.64 -5.87 13.46
N ARG A 91 5.33 -6.52 14.40
CA ARG A 91 6.29 -5.86 15.32
C ARG A 91 7.53 -5.27 14.62
N LEU A 92 7.84 -5.72 13.41
CA LEU A 92 8.97 -5.22 12.61
C LEU A 92 8.54 -4.10 11.67
N LEU A 93 7.23 -3.89 11.47
CA LEU A 93 6.67 -2.89 10.58
C LEU A 93 6.60 -1.54 11.29
N GLY A 94 7.10 -0.51 10.64
CA GLY A 94 7.10 0.85 11.15
C GLY A 94 7.10 1.88 10.03
N THR A 95 7.38 3.12 10.40
CA THR A 95 7.54 4.23 9.48
C THR A 95 8.68 5.15 9.96
N THR A 96 9.25 5.90 9.03
CA THR A 96 10.20 6.98 9.32
C THR A 96 9.81 8.22 8.53
N ARG A 97 10.11 9.40 9.08
CA ARG A 97 9.91 10.66 8.40
C ARG A 97 11.13 11.00 7.56
N ARG A 98 10.92 11.25 6.28
CA ARG A 98 11.95 11.71 5.35
C ARG A 98 12.24 13.20 5.54
N ALA A 99 13.35 13.69 4.96
CA ALA A 99 13.71 15.12 5.01
C ALA A 99 12.66 16.04 4.35
N ASP A 100 11.91 15.53 3.35
CA ASP A 100 10.82 16.24 2.70
C ASP A 100 9.49 16.22 3.48
N GLY A 101 9.48 15.65 4.68
CA GLY A 101 8.32 15.51 5.55
C GLY A 101 7.42 14.31 5.24
N SER A 102 7.64 13.58 4.13
CA SER A 102 6.85 12.40 3.79
C SER A 102 7.11 11.24 4.75
N LEU A 103 6.13 10.35 4.89
CA LEU A 103 6.20 9.19 5.78
C LEU A 103 6.54 7.94 4.95
N GLN A 104 7.71 7.36 5.19
CA GLN A 104 8.19 6.17 4.49
C GLN A 104 8.04 4.93 5.36
N VAL A 105 7.58 3.82 4.76
CA VAL A 105 7.48 2.52 5.44
C VAL A 105 8.88 2.00 5.78
N THR A 106 9.00 1.42 6.97
CA THR A 106 10.20 0.69 7.41
C THR A 106 9.85 -0.74 7.80
N TYR A 107 10.82 -1.63 7.67
CA TYR A 107 10.73 -2.99 8.19
C TYR A 107 12.04 -3.39 8.87
N ALA A 108 11.94 -3.88 10.10
CA ALA A 108 13.11 -4.13 10.95
C ALA A 108 14.06 -2.92 11.03
N GLY A 109 13.50 -1.70 11.09
CA GLY A 109 14.23 -0.43 11.10
C GLY A 109 14.88 -0.03 9.78
N ARG A 110 14.60 -0.73 8.67
CA ARG A 110 15.11 -0.39 7.34
C ARG A 110 14.05 0.31 6.52
N ALA A 111 14.36 1.46 5.93
CA ALA A 111 13.49 2.15 5.00
C ALA A 111 13.28 1.30 3.74
N LEU A 112 12.05 1.26 3.22
CA LEU A 112 11.67 0.44 2.09
C LEU A 112 11.49 1.27 0.82
N TYR A 113 11.94 0.69 -0.30
CA TYR A 113 11.94 1.32 -1.61
C TYR A 113 11.44 0.38 -2.69
N TYR A 114 10.99 0.96 -3.79
CA TYR A 114 10.79 0.30 -5.06
C TYR A 114 12.02 0.51 -5.96
N TYR A 115 12.08 -0.26 -7.04
CA TYR A 115 12.96 0.03 -8.17
C TYR A 115 12.11 0.40 -9.39
N VAL A 116 12.47 1.47 -10.10
CA VAL A 116 11.68 1.96 -11.25
C VAL A 116 11.62 0.98 -12.41
N GLY A 117 12.59 0.07 -12.51
CA GLY A 117 12.64 -0.96 -13.55
C GLY A 117 11.73 -2.16 -13.27
N ASP A 118 11.29 -2.38 -12.03
CA ASP A 118 10.35 -3.46 -11.68
C ASP A 118 8.93 -3.04 -12.06
N ARG A 119 8.50 -3.40 -13.26
CA ARG A 119 7.21 -2.96 -13.85
C ARG A 119 6.07 -3.94 -13.68
N SER A 120 6.36 -5.14 -13.17
CA SER A 120 5.39 -6.22 -13.00
C SER A 120 5.42 -6.77 -11.59
N LYS A 121 4.28 -7.31 -11.15
CA LYS A 121 4.16 -8.01 -9.87
C LYS A 121 5.16 -9.17 -9.81
N GLY A 122 5.86 -9.31 -8.68
CA GLY A 122 6.85 -10.36 -8.49
C GLY A 122 8.18 -10.16 -9.21
N GLN A 123 8.32 -9.14 -10.05
CA GLN A 123 9.58 -8.84 -10.74
C GLN A 123 10.63 -8.34 -9.76
N ILE A 124 11.88 -8.82 -9.90
CA ILE A 124 13.03 -8.46 -9.05
C ILE A 124 14.25 -8.35 -9.96
N LEU A 125 14.55 -7.15 -10.43
CA LEU A 125 15.65 -6.91 -11.39
C LEU A 125 16.96 -6.51 -10.73
N CYS A 126 16.92 -5.95 -9.51
CA CYS A 126 18.06 -5.27 -8.91
C CYS A 126 18.46 -5.83 -7.53
N GLN A 127 18.36 -7.16 -7.34
CA GLN A 127 18.88 -7.79 -6.14
C GLN A 127 20.42 -7.74 -6.12
N ASN A 128 20.98 -7.26 -5.01
CA ASN A 128 22.43 -7.15 -4.76
C ASN A 128 23.17 -6.19 -5.72
N VAL A 129 22.48 -5.17 -6.21
CA VAL A 129 23.05 -4.13 -7.10
C VAL A 129 23.71 -3.05 -6.26
N THR A 130 24.91 -2.61 -6.68
CA THR A 130 25.63 -1.47 -6.07
C THR A 130 25.32 -0.20 -6.85
N GLU A 131 24.63 0.75 -6.22
CA GLU A 131 24.28 2.06 -6.79
C GLU A 131 24.22 3.13 -5.67
N PHE A 132 24.48 4.37 -6.02
CA PHE A 132 24.49 5.50 -5.07
C PHE A 132 25.37 5.28 -3.82
N GLY A 133 26.45 4.52 -3.98
CA GLY A 133 27.44 4.24 -2.93
C GLY A 133 26.98 3.23 -1.86
N GLY A 134 25.99 2.42 -2.15
CA GLY A 134 25.52 1.32 -1.30
C GLY A 134 24.94 0.19 -2.10
N VAL A 135 24.50 -0.87 -1.43
CA VAL A 135 23.92 -2.05 -2.06
C VAL A 135 22.41 -2.08 -1.82
N TRP A 136 21.67 -2.41 -2.86
CA TRP A 136 20.22 -2.60 -2.84
C TRP A 136 19.88 -4.08 -2.71
N ARG A 137 19.05 -4.43 -1.74
CA ARG A 137 18.72 -5.83 -1.45
C ARG A 137 17.27 -6.00 -1.05
N VAL A 138 16.66 -7.08 -1.53
CA VAL A 138 15.33 -7.49 -1.05
C VAL A 138 15.41 -7.99 0.39
N ILE A 139 14.29 -7.93 1.11
CA ILE A 139 14.21 -8.18 2.55
C ILE A 139 13.36 -9.41 2.81
N ARG A 140 13.85 -10.29 3.66
CA ARG A 140 13.12 -11.46 4.17
C ARG A 140 12.09 -11.06 5.23
N PRO A 141 11.04 -11.86 5.46
CA PRO A 141 10.09 -11.65 6.58
C PRO A 141 10.75 -11.62 7.96
N SER A 142 11.95 -12.15 8.10
CA SER A 142 12.75 -12.05 9.34
C SER A 142 13.31 -10.65 9.58
N GLY A 143 13.33 -9.78 8.56
CA GLY A 143 14.03 -8.49 8.54
C GLY A 143 15.47 -8.56 8.05
N ALA A 144 15.98 -9.75 7.75
CA ALA A 144 17.32 -9.95 7.18
C ALA A 144 17.32 -9.57 5.68
N LEU A 145 18.42 -8.99 5.22
CA LEU A 145 18.65 -8.75 3.79
C LEU A 145 19.05 -10.07 3.11
N VAL A 146 18.59 -10.28 1.89
CA VAL A 146 19.08 -11.35 1.04
C VAL A 146 20.50 -10.99 0.59
N ARG A 147 21.43 -11.90 0.75
CA ARG A 147 22.84 -11.78 0.33
C ARG A 147 23.08 -12.53 -0.96
#